data_debc47c6d62ea7cbd016d4b5a1e62369
#
_entry.id   debc47c6d62ea7cbd016d4b5a1e62369
#
_cell.length_a   1.000
_cell.length_b   1.000
_cell.length_c   1.000
_cell.angle_alpha   90.00
_cell.angle_beta   90.00
_cell.angle_gamma   90.00
#
_symmetry.space_group_name_H-M   'P 1'
#
loop_
_entity.id
_entity.type
_entity.pdbx_description
1 polymer ?
#
loop_
_entity_poly.entity_id
_entity_poly.type
_entity_poly.pdbx_seq_one_letter_code
_entity_poly.pdbx_strand_id
1 'polypeptide(L)'
;MFQFAWPWMILLLPLPWLVRRFAAPSPRALERAGRGEPPQVRHPGIGNLETAYASVTAAVPPSLLWQFLLLWLAWSALVVTMMKPQLLESHTEVVSAGYDLMLAVDTSRSMEALDFSVDGKPVNRLAVVKGVVGRFIEQRQGDRVGLVLFGDDAFLQAPLTMDGSAVKAMLDTAVPRMAGDSKAIGDAVGLAVIKLGEMTVGSRILILLTEGQLRSGGVPPSEPS
;
A
#
# COMPACT_ATOMS: atom_id res chain seq x y z
N MET A 1 12.45 -7.49 8.09
CA MET A 1 12.48 -8.60 9.08
C MET A 1 11.99 -9.87 8.43
N PHE A 2 12.66 -11.00 8.68
CA PHE A 2 12.24 -12.31 8.16
C PHE A 2 11.13 -12.85 9.07
N GLN A 3 9.97 -13.15 8.54
CA GLN A 3 8.84 -13.69 9.31
C GLN A 3 8.17 -14.82 8.53
N PHE A 4 7.76 -15.87 9.25
CA PHE A 4 6.97 -16.95 8.68
C PHE A 4 5.49 -16.68 8.93
N ALA A 5 4.67 -16.74 7.88
CA ALA A 5 3.22 -16.49 8.02
C ALA A 5 2.54 -17.60 8.86
N TRP A 6 3.03 -18.85 8.75
CA TRP A 6 2.44 -20.00 9.45
C TRP A 6 3.52 -20.84 10.18
N PRO A 7 4.09 -20.31 11.28
CA PRO A 7 5.18 -21.01 12.01
C PRO A 7 4.76 -22.35 12.60
N TRP A 8 3.47 -22.57 12.88
CA TRP A 8 2.94 -23.83 13.42
C TRP A 8 3.04 -25.01 12.46
N MET A 9 3.27 -24.78 11.15
CA MET A 9 3.50 -25.84 10.15
C MET A 9 4.77 -26.66 10.44
N ILE A 10 5.69 -26.19 11.29
CA ILE A 10 6.87 -26.95 11.74
C ILE A 10 6.48 -28.24 12.44
N LEU A 11 5.26 -28.34 13.02
CA LEU A 11 4.73 -29.53 13.66
C LEU A 11 4.50 -30.69 12.67
N LEU A 12 4.47 -30.42 11.37
CA LEU A 12 4.35 -31.43 10.32
C LEU A 12 5.69 -32.12 10.01
N LEU A 13 6.81 -31.56 10.47
CA LEU A 13 8.15 -32.15 10.24
C LEU A 13 8.26 -33.62 10.71
N PRO A 14 7.80 -34.03 11.92
CA PRO A 14 7.92 -35.40 12.38
C PRO A 14 6.93 -36.36 11.73
N LEU A 15 6.00 -35.88 10.88
CA LEU A 15 4.93 -36.72 10.30
C LEU A 15 5.43 -37.98 9.55
N PRO A 16 6.46 -37.93 8.68
CA PRO A 16 6.95 -39.11 7.98
C PRO A 16 7.51 -40.15 8.93
N TRP A 17 8.13 -39.73 10.02
CA TRP A 17 8.62 -40.65 11.06
C TRP A 17 7.48 -41.30 11.85
N LEU A 18 6.45 -40.51 12.21
CA LEU A 18 5.24 -41.01 12.88
C LEU A 18 4.49 -42.03 12.00
N VAL A 19 4.26 -41.68 10.72
CA VAL A 19 3.60 -42.62 9.78
C VAL A 19 4.37 -43.93 9.68
N ARG A 20 5.69 -43.89 9.59
CA ARG A 20 6.50 -45.10 9.54
C ARG A 20 6.44 -45.90 10.84
N ARG A 21 6.38 -45.25 11.98
CA ARG A 21 6.32 -45.93 13.29
C ARG A 21 4.97 -46.63 13.51
N PHE A 22 3.89 -46.02 13.01
CA PHE A 22 2.52 -46.52 13.19
C PHE A 22 1.99 -47.28 11.98
N ALA A 23 2.60 -47.13 10.79
CA ALA A 23 2.25 -47.94 9.64
C ALA A 23 2.70 -49.38 9.88
N ALA A 24 1.76 -50.22 10.23
CA ALA A 24 1.99 -51.67 10.31
C ALA A 24 2.49 -52.17 8.94
N PRO A 25 3.51 -53.06 8.90
CA PRO A 25 3.95 -53.66 7.66
C PRO A 25 2.75 -54.36 7.00
N SER A 26 2.52 -54.05 5.72
CA SER A 26 1.38 -54.64 5.01
C SER A 26 1.47 -56.16 5.03
N PRO A 27 0.35 -56.90 5.24
CA PRO A 27 0.35 -58.38 5.27
C PRO A 27 1.03 -58.98 4.05
N ARG A 28 0.97 -58.33 2.90
CA ARG A 28 1.65 -58.71 1.65
C ARG A 28 3.18 -58.63 1.71
N ALA A 29 3.73 -57.70 2.52
CA ALA A 29 5.19 -57.59 2.73
C ALA A 29 5.69 -58.73 3.67
N LEU A 30 4.89 -59.10 4.66
CA LEU A 30 5.17 -60.24 5.57
C LEU A 30 5.04 -61.58 4.85
N GLU A 31 4.05 -61.75 3.96
CA GLU A 31 3.94 -62.95 3.13
C GLU A 31 5.11 -63.11 2.16
N ARG A 32 5.63 -62.04 1.59
CA ARG A 32 6.83 -62.06 0.72
C ARG A 32 8.12 -62.32 1.50
N ALA A 33 8.22 -61.85 2.72
CA ALA A 33 9.38 -62.11 3.59
C ALA A 33 9.37 -63.54 4.18
N GLY A 34 8.17 -64.10 4.39
CA GLY A 34 8.02 -65.45 4.98
C GLY A 34 8.08 -66.62 3.97
N ARG A 35 7.82 -66.37 2.69
CA ARG A 35 8.01 -67.32 1.61
C ARG A 35 9.28 -66.94 0.85
N GLY A 36 10.38 -67.54 1.22
CA GLY A 36 11.66 -67.38 0.51
C GLY A 36 11.65 -67.94 -0.93
N GLU A 37 10.48 -68.03 -1.59
CA GLU A 37 10.35 -68.43 -2.98
C GLU A 37 9.95 -67.20 -3.83
N PRO A 38 10.75 -66.90 -4.86
CA PRO A 38 10.31 -65.94 -5.86
C PRO A 38 9.07 -66.52 -6.59
N PRO A 39 8.07 -65.71 -6.99
CA PRO A 39 6.90 -66.17 -7.71
C PRO A 39 7.34 -66.82 -9.03
N GLN A 40 7.32 -68.15 -9.10
CA GLN A 40 7.57 -68.85 -10.35
C GLN A 40 6.35 -68.72 -11.27
N VAL A 41 6.38 -67.69 -12.12
CA VAL A 41 5.50 -67.64 -13.29
C VAL A 41 6.20 -68.46 -14.39
N ARG A 42 5.76 -69.71 -14.58
CA ARG A 42 6.23 -70.54 -15.67
C ARG A 42 5.68 -70.02 -17.00
N HIS A 43 6.46 -69.23 -17.70
CA HIS A 43 6.25 -68.94 -19.11
C HIS A 43 7.41 -69.53 -19.95
N PRO A 44 7.12 -70.26 -21.03
CA PRO A 44 8.16 -70.77 -21.90
C PRO A 44 8.77 -69.57 -22.67
N GLY A 45 9.96 -69.16 -22.33
CA GLY A 45 10.69 -68.01 -22.93
C GLY A 45 11.31 -67.06 -21.96
N ILE A 46 11.13 -67.26 -20.64
CA ILE A 46 11.59 -66.36 -19.56
C ILE A 46 13.13 -66.33 -19.41
N GLY A 47 13.84 -67.37 -19.83
CA GLY A 47 15.30 -67.40 -19.67
C GLY A 47 16.07 -66.23 -20.29
N ASN A 48 15.57 -65.64 -21.38
CA ASN A 48 16.19 -64.51 -22.01
C ASN A 48 15.80 -63.17 -21.36
N LEU A 49 14.66 -63.13 -20.65
CA LEU A 49 14.22 -61.96 -19.87
C LEU A 49 14.88 -61.90 -18.49
N GLU A 50 15.15 -63.03 -17.86
CA GLU A 50 15.89 -63.08 -16.60
C GLU A 50 17.29 -62.56 -16.71
N THR A 51 18.01 -62.90 -17.81
CA THR A 51 19.34 -62.34 -18.07
C THR A 51 19.33 -60.85 -18.40
N ALA A 52 18.30 -60.35 -19.08
CA ALA A 52 18.14 -58.92 -19.35
C ALA A 52 17.73 -58.15 -18.07
N TYR A 53 16.86 -58.72 -17.23
CA TYR A 53 16.48 -58.08 -15.95
C TYR A 53 17.57 -58.20 -14.89
N ALA A 54 18.35 -59.29 -14.85
CA ALA A 54 19.50 -59.41 -13.96
C ALA A 54 20.59 -58.36 -14.22
N SER A 55 20.76 -57.98 -15.46
CA SER A 55 21.71 -56.88 -15.82
C SER A 55 21.19 -55.50 -15.43
N VAL A 56 19.88 -55.30 -15.37
CA VAL A 56 19.26 -54.01 -14.93
C VAL A 56 19.16 -53.96 -13.40
N THR A 57 18.97 -55.09 -12.73
CA THR A 57 18.90 -55.15 -11.25
C THR A 57 20.27 -55.22 -10.57
N ALA A 58 21.34 -55.45 -11.33
CA ALA A 58 22.72 -55.34 -10.82
C ALA A 58 23.16 -53.85 -10.59
N ALA A 59 22.39 -52.86 -11.01
CA ALA A 59 22.53 -51.52 -10.47
C ALA A 59 22.18 -51.57 -8.98
N VAL A 60 23.21 -51.45 -8.13
CA VAL A 60 23.12 -51.41 -6.66
C VAL A 60 21.92 -50.55 -6.27
N PRO A 61 20.88 -51.05 -5.57
CA PRO A 61 19.80 -50.20 -5.13
C PRO A 61 20.45 -49.14 -4.24
N PRO A 62 20.15 -47.87 -4.46
CA PRO A 62 20.63 -46.81 -3.58
C PRO A 62 20.24 -47.25 -2.17
N SER A 63 21.24 -47.24 -1.24
CA SER A 63 21.01 -47.79 0.13
C SER A 63 19.70 -47.20 0.65
N LEU A 64 18.88 -48.02 1.26
CA LEU A 64 17.58 -47.58 1.85
C LEU A 64 17.72 -46.27 2.64
N LEU A 65 18.89 -46.02 3.23
CA LEU A 65 19.26 -44.82 3.94
C LEU A 65 19.26 -43.57 3.03
N TRP A 66 19.78 -43.71 1.79
CA TRP A 66 19.82 -42.58 0.84
C TRP A 66 18.43 -42.18 0.35
N GLN A 67 17.57 -43.15 0.08
CA GLN A 67 16.17 -42.91 -0.28
C GLN A 67 15.42 -42.21 0.86
N PHE A 68 15.71 -42.63 2.10
CA PHE A 68 15.18 -41.96 3.30
C PHE A 68 15.63 -40.52 3.43
N LEU A 69 16.90 -40.26 3.22
CA LEU A 69 17.44 -38.90 3.27
C LEU A 69 16.80 -37.99 2.21
N LEU A 70 16.66 -38.49 0.99
CA LEU A 70 16.00 -37.75 -0.10
C LEU A 70 14.53 -37.47 0.22
N LEU A 71 13.80 -38.48 0.73
CA LEU A 71 12.40 -38.29 1.13
C LEU A 71 12.26 -37.27 2.25
N TRP A 72 13.15 -37.33 3.24
CA TRP A 72 13.18 -36.39 4.36
C TRP A 72 13.53 -34.97 3.90
N LEU A 73 14.48 -34.83 3.00
CA LEU A 73 14.87 -33.55 2.42
C LEU A 73 13.73 -32.94 1.60
N ALA A 74 13.07 -33.74 0.76
CA ALA A 74 11.91 -33.31 -0.02
C ALA A 74 10.75 -32.88 0.89
N TRP A 75 10.47 -33.66 1.95
CA TRP A 75 9.42 -33.31 2.92
C TRP A 75 9.73 -32.04 3.69
N SER A 76 10.96 -31.87 4.17
CA SER A 76 11.37 -30.65 4.88
C SER A 76 11.30 -29.41 3.99
N ALA A 77 11.72 -29.52 2.72
CA ALA A 77 11.59 -28.45 1.76
C ALA A 77 10.12 -28.07 1.52
N LEU A 78 9.23 -29.06 1.44
CA LEU A 78 7.79 -28.83 1.29
C LEU A 78 7.21 -28.10 2.52
N VAL A 79 7.57 -28.53 3.74
CA VAL A 79 7.12 -27.86 4.99
C VAL A 79 7.61 -26.42 5.04
N VAL A 80 8.90 -26.16 4.72
CA VAL A 80 9.45 -24.80 4.69
C VAL A 80 8.71 -23.93 3.68
N THR A 81 8.38 -24.46 2.51
CA THR A 81 7.59 -23.74 1.51
C THR A 81 6.19 -23.43 2.01
N MET A 82 5.53 -24.37 2.70
CA MET A 82 4.21 -24.15 3.31
C MET A 82 4.24 -23.13 4.46
N MET A 83 5.35 -22.96 5.16
CA MET A 83 5.52 -21.91 6.17
C MET A 83 5.47 -20.50 5.57
N LYS A 84 5.49 -20.37 4.23
CA LYS A 84 5.37 -19.12 3.48
C LYS A 84 6.32 -18.05 4.04
N PRO A 85 7.65 -18.18 3.81
CA PRO A 85 8.61 -17.17 4.24
C PRO A 85 8.30 -15.84 3.56
N GLN A 86 8.10 -14.78 4.36
CA GLN A 86 7.83 -13.43 3.90
C GLN A 86 8.96 -12.52 4.34
N LEU A 87 9.53 -11.79 3.40
CA LEU A 87 10.34 -10.63 3.69
C LEU A 87 9.36 -9.47 3.94
N LEU A 88 9.04 -9.23 5.20
CA LEU A 88 8.40 -7.99 5.57
C LEU A 88 9.43 -6.88 5.39
N GLU A 89 9.44 -6.25 4.21
CA GLU A 89 9.84 -4.85 4.18
C GLU A 89 8.83 -4.14 5.08
N SER A 90 9.28 -3.73 6.25
CA SER A 90 8.56 -2.75 7.03
C SER A 90 8.57 -1.47 6.19
N HIS A 91 7.61 -1.36 5.26
CA HIS A 91 7.07 -0.05 4.96
C HIS A 91 6.45 0.37 6.30
N THR A 92 7.26 0.95 7.15
CA THR A 92 6.76 1.89 8.11
C THR A 92 6.15 2.97 7.22
N GLU A 93 4.86 2.84 6.87
CA GLU A 93 4.06 4.02 6.74
C GLU A 93 4.28 4.70 8.09
N VAL A 94 5.25 5.60 8.11
CA VAL A 94 5.21 6.70 9.03
C VAL A 94 3.89 7.34 8.66
N VAL A 95 2.82 6.94 9.35
CA VAL A 95 1.64 7.77 9.50
C VAL A 95 2.17 8.94 10.31
N SER A 96 2.97 9.77 9.64
CA SER A 96 3.15 11.14 10.01
C SER A 96 1.71 11.60 10.11
N ALA A 97 1.28 11.97 11.30
CA ALA A 97 -0.01 12.58 11.48
C ALA A 97 0.03 13.84 10.62
N GLY A 98 -0.30 13.68 9.32
CA GLY A 98 -0.29 14.75 8.35
C GLY A 98 -1.29 15.79 8.80
N TYR A 99 -1.01 17.03 8.50
CA TYR A 99 -1.94 18.12 8.76
C TYR A 99 -3.05 18.11 7.72
N ASP A 100 -4.25 18.48 8.16
CA ASP A 100 -5.36 18.79 7.28
C ASP A 100 -5.33 20.29 6.99
N LEU A 101 -4.83 20.66 5.82
CA LEU A 101 -4.62 22.03 5.40
C LEU A 101 -5.74 22.46 4.46
N MET A 102 -6.57 23.42 4.87
CA MET A 102 -7.54 24.04 3.97
C MET A 102 -7.00 25.42 3.56
N LEU A 103 -6.80 25.60 2.27
CA LEU A 103 -6.36 26.85 1.67
C LEU A 103 -7.59 27.62 1.20
N ALA A 104 -7.81 28.84 1.70
CA ALA A 104 -8.86 29.73 1.22
C ALA A 104 -8.22 30.89 0.45
N VAL A 105 -8.48 30.94 -0.87
CA VAL A 105 -7.85 31.88 -1.79
C VAL A 105 -8.88 32.91 -2.27
N ASP A 106 -8.55 34.16 -2.07
CA ASP A 106 -9.32 35.32 -2.57
C ASP A 106 -9.22 35.40 -4.10
N THR A 107 -10.36 35.41 -4.77
CA THR A 107 -10.46 35.63 -6.21
C THR A 107 -11.25 36.89 -6.55
N SER A 108 -11.49 37.80 -5.57
CA SER A 108 -12.23 39.01 -5.76
C SER A 108 -11.54 39.96 -6.78
N ARG A 109 -12.27 41.05 -7.15
CA ARG A 109 -11.79 42.04 -8.11
C ARG A 109 -10.43 42.65 -7.75
N SER A 110 -10.09 42.78 -6.47
CA SER A 110 -8.79 43.34 -6.05
C SER A 110 -7.60 42.48 -6.47
N MET A 111 -7.84 41.17 -6.76
CA MET A 111 -6.81 40.24 -7.22
C MET A 111 -6.42 40.43 -8.70
N GLU A 112 -7.12 41.31 -9.44
CA GLU A 112 -6.75 41.73 -10.80
C GLU A 112 -5.63 42.77 -10.81
N ALA A 113 -5.35 43.45 -9.71
CA ALA A 113 -4.38 44.55 -9.66
C ALA A 113 -2.99 44.08 -10.16
N LEU A 114 -2.41 44.87 -11.07
CA LEU A 114 -1.10 44.63 -11.70
C LEU A 114 0.00 45.39 -10.95
N ASP A 115 0.07 45.24 -9.64
CA ASP A 115 1.02 45.92 -8.77
C ASP A 115 2.28 45.12 -8.45
N PHE A 116 2.35 43.91 -8.98
CA PHE A 116 3.52 43.06 -8.90
C PHE A 116 4.22 42.90 -10.23
N SER A 117 5.52 42.65 -10.20
CA SER A 117 6.34 42.39 -11.39
C SER A 117 7.15 41.12 -11.19
N VAL A 118 7.07 40.21 -12.16
CA VAL A 118 7.89 38.99 -12.23
C VAL A 118 8.66 39.03 -13.54
N ASP A 119 9.97 38.92 -13.47
CA ASP A 119 10.88 39.06 -14.63
C ASP A 119 10.64 40.33 -15.47
N GLY A 120 10.34 41.44 -14.79
CA GLY A 120 10.09 42.75 -15.45
C GLY A 120 8.73 42.85 -16.14
N LYS A 121 7.87 41.85 -16.04
CA LYS A 121 6.49 41.89 -16.58
C LYS A 121 5.48 42.08 -15.45
N PRO A 122 4.52 43.02 -15.62
CA PRO A 122 3.45 43.19 -14.66
C PRO A 122 2.59 41.96 -14.61
N VAL A 123 2.31 41.47 -13.39
CA VAL A 123 1.46 40.31 -13.13
C VAL A 123 0.39 40.69 -12.11
N ASN A 124 -0.77 40.03 -12.19
CA ASN A 124 -1.84 40.26 -11.24
C ASN A 124 -1.53 39.57 -9.90
N ARG A 125 -2.18 40.04 -8.82
CA ARG A 125 -1.99 39.52 -7.47
C ARG A 125 -2.30 38.01 -7.39
N LEU A 126 -3.34 37.54 -8.09
CA LEU A 126 -3.72 36.12 -8.09
C LEU A 126 -2.59 35.23 -8.67
N ALA A 127 -1.89 35.72 -9.72
CA ALA A 127 -0.77 34.96 -10.30
C ALA A 127 0.39 34.81 -9.28
N VAL A 128 0.67 35.85 -8.49
CA VAL A 128 1.66 35.75 -7.41
C VAL A 128 1.23 34.77 -6.33
N VAL A 129 -0.04 34.84 -5.90
CA VAL A 129 -0.60 33.90 -4.91
C VAL A 129 -0.53 32.47 -5.43
N LYS A 130 -0.91 32.20 -6.68
CA LYS A 130 -0.77 30.86 -7.29
C LYS A 130 0.67 30.35 -7.26
N GLY A 131 1.64 31.21 -7.59
CA GLY A 131 3.04 30.81 -7.55
C GLY A 131 3.56 30.48 -6.15
N VAL A 132 3.13 31.23 -5.13
CA VAL A 132 3.51 30.98 -3.72
C VAL A 132 2.82 29.74 -3.19
N VAL A 133 1.51 29.66 -3.39
CA VAL A 133 0.69 28.52 -2.89
C VAL A 133 1.06 27.23 -3.60
N GLY A 134 1.32 27.29 -4.91
CA GLY A 134 1.77 26.12 -5.66
C GLY A 134 3.07 25.54 -5.10
N ARG A 135 4.07 26.37 -4.81
CA ARG A 135 5.32 25.92 -4.15
C ARG A 135 5.09 25.43 -2.74
N PHE A 136 4.18 26.06 -1.99
CA PHE A 136 3.81 25.61 -0.65
C PHE A 136 3.21 24.19 -0.68
N ILE A 137 2.28 23.93 -1.62
CA ILE A 137 1.66 22.61 -1.78
C ILE A 137 2.72 21.55 -2.13
N GLU A 138 3.64 21.86 -3.05
CA GLU A 138 4.71 20.92 -3.47
C GLU A 138 5.63 20.50 -2.32
N GLN A 139 5.81 21.35 -1.31
CA GLN A 139 6.64 21.09 -0.14
C GLN A 139 5.91 20.29 0.97
N ARG A 140 4.61 20.07 0.83
CA ARG A 140 3.75 19.40 1.82
C ARG A 140 3.46 17.95 1.46
N GLN A 141 4.51 17.13 1.41
CA GLN A 141 4.35 15.69 1.20
C GLN A 141 3.86 15.01 2.50
N GLY A 142 2.75 14.29 2.39
CA GLY A 142 2.14 13.58 3.53
C GLY A 142 1.03 14.37 4.25
N ASP A 143 0.80 15.65 3.91
CA ASP A 143 -0.34 16.43 4.39
C ASP A 143 -1.53 16.29 3.42
N ARG A 144 -2.76 16.42 3.93
CA ARG A 144 -3.94 16.56 3.09
C ARG A 144 -4.20 18.03 2.85
N VAL A 145 -4.35 18.40 1.59
CA VAL A 145 -4.58 19.79 1.18
C VAL A 145 -5.92 19.91 0.49
N GLY A 146 -6.71 20.89 0.87
CA GLY A 146 -7.96 21.28 0.21
C GLY A 146 -7.92 22.74 -0.23
N LEU A 147 -8.79 23.13 -1.16
CA LEU A 147 -8.83 24.46 -1.74
C LEU A 147 -10.25 25.01 -1.74
N VAL A 148 -10.43 26.16 -1.14
CA VAL A 148 -11.64 26.99 -1.21
C VAL A 148 -11.29 28.25 -1.98
N LEU A 149 -12.11 28.63 -2.95
CA LEU A 149 -12.03 29.93 -3.61
C LEU A 149 -13.19 30.80 -3.10
N PHE A 150 -12.93 32.08 -2.89
CA PHE A 150 -13.97 32.98 -2.42
C PHE A 150 -13.90 34.36 -3.07
N GLY A 151 -15.07 35.00 -3.14
CA GLY A 151 -15.36 36.34 -3.62
C GLY A 151 -16.67 36.82 -3.00
N ASP A 152 -17.73 37.00 -3.80
CA ASP A 152 -19.10 37.27 -3.31
C ASP A 152 -19.62 36.02 -2.52
N ASP A 153 -19.28 34.83 -3.02
CA ASP A 153 -19.56 33.53 -2.43
C ASP A 153 -18.27 32.76 -2.17
N ALA A 154 -18.36 31.71 -1.34
CA ALA A 154 -17.28 30.76 -1.14
C ALA A 154 -17.67 29.39 -1.66
N PHE A 155 -16.78 28.73 -2.39
CA PHE A 155 -16.99 27.38 -2.88
C PHE A 155 -15.77 26.48 -2.75
N LEU A 156 -16.02 25.19 -2.54
CA LEU A 156 -14.98 24.19 -2.44
C LEU A 156 -14.50 23.82 -3.84
N GLN A 157 -13.29 24.27 -4.19
CA GLN A 157 -12.66 23.97 -5.47
C GLN A 157 -12.00 22.59 -5.46
N ALA A 158 -11.35 22.21 -4.34
CA ALA A 158 -10.79 20.87 -4.14
C ALA A 158 -11.07 20.38 -2.72
N PRO A 159 -11.59 19.16 -2.55
CA PRO A 159 -11.71 18.54 -1.22
C PRO A 159 -10.32 18.23 -0.66
N LEU A 160 -10.26 17.94 0.66
CA LEU A 160 -9.01 17.51 1.30
C LEU A 160 -8.50 16.20 0.67
N THR A 161 -7.33 16.28 0.04
CA THR A 161 -6.67 15.15 -0.64
C THR A 161 -5.17 15.14 -0.37
N MET A 162 -4.55 13.96 -0.43
CA MET A 162 -3.09 13.81 -0.39
C MET A 162 -2.45 14.12 -1.75
N ASP A 163 -3.24 14.23 -2.82
CA ASP A 163 -2.75 14.58 -4.15
C ASP A 163 -2.62 16.11 -4.29
N GLY A 164 -1.50 16.65 -3.79
CA GLY A 164 -1.18 18.06 -3.92
C GLY A 164 -1.07 18.52 -5.37
N SER A 165 -0.70 17.64 -6.31
CA SER A 165 -0.58 17.98 -7.72
C SER A 165 -1.95 18.29 -8.34
N ALA A 166 -2.99 17.54 -7.98
CA ALA A 166 -4.36 17.79 -8.37
C ALA A 166 -4.87 19.13 -7.82
N VAL A 167 -4.59 19.42 -6.53
CA VAL A 167 -4.98 20.71 -5.90
C VAL A 167 -4.30 21.87 -6.60
N LYS A 168 -3.00 21.76 -6.91
CA LYS A 168 -2.27 22.78 -7.65
C LYS A 168 -2.85 23.00 -9.05
N ALA A 169 -3.16 21.93 -9.77
CA ALA A 169 -3.79 22.04 -11.10
C ALA A 169 -5.14 22.77 -11.02
N MET A 170 -5.95 22.49 -9.98
CA MET A 170 -7.22 23.20 -9.75
C MET A 170 -7.00 24.67 -9.38
N LEU A 171 -5.97 24.99 -8.57
CA LEU A 171 -5.59 26.37 -8.27
C LEU A 171 -5.17 27.13 -9.53
N ASP A 172 -4.44 26.49 -10.44
CA ASP A 172 -3.97 27.10 -11.68
C ASP A 172 -5.12 27.46 -12.64
N THR A 173 -6.30 26.82 -12.53
CA THR A 173 -7.49 27.19 -13.29
C THR A 173 -8.23 28.40 -12.74
N ALA A 174 -7.96 28.82 -11.47
CA ALA A 174 -8.63 29.96 -10.87
C ALA A 174 -8.32 31.26 -11.65
N VAL A 175 -9.30 32.10 -11.86
CA VAL A 175 -9.16 33.40 -12.48
C VAL A 175 -9.70 34.48 -11.55
N PRO A 176 -9.22 35.74 -11.64
CA PRO A 176 -9.81 36.82 -10.86
C PRO A 176 -11.31 36.93 -11.13
N ARG A 177 -12.09 37.32 -10.11
CA ARG A 177 -13.54 37.44 -10.15
C ARG A 177 -14.31 36.13 -10.38
N MET A 178 -13.63 34.97 -10.29
CA MET A 178 -14.28 33.66 -10.47
C MET A 178 -15.38 33.40 -9.42
N ALA A 179 -15.19 33.89 -8.19
CA ALA A 179 -16.15 33.82 -7.11
C ALA A 179 -16.91 35.12 -6.85
N GLY A 180 -16.80 36.09 -7.76
CA GLY A 180 -17.45 37.42 -7.64
C GLY A 180 -16.47 38.57 -7.34
N ASP A 181 -17.01 39.74 -7.10
CA ASP A 181 -16.25 40.98 -7.01
C ASP A 181 -15.88 41.39 -5.57
N SER A 182 -16.68 40.97 -4.59
CA SER A 182 -16.53 41.28 -3.15
C SER A 182 -15.65 40.26 -2.43
N LYS A 183 -15.64 40.33 -1.08
CA LYS A 183 -14.85 39.46 -0.22
C LYS A 183 -15.69 38.92 0.93
N ALA A 184 -16.36 37.80 0.72
CA ALA A 184 -17.11 37.09 1.75
C ALA A 184 -16.17 36.19 2.58
N ILE A 185 -15.28 36.80 3.36
CA ILE A 185 -14.30 36.04 4.18
C ILE A 185 -14.99 35.16 5.21
N GLY A 186 -16.11 35.63 5.79
CA GLY A 186 -16.87 34.85 6.76
C GLY A 186 -17.38 33.53 6.17
N ASP A 187 -17.88 33.56 4.94
CA ASP A 187 -18.39 32.39 4.24
C ASP A 187 -17.26 31.41 3.87
N ALA A 188 -16.11 31.94 3.47
CA ALA A 188 -14.91 31.14 3.20
C ALA A 188 -14.42 30.39 4.46
N VAL A 189 -14.35 31.10 5.58
CA VAL A 189 -13.96 30.51 6.88
C VAL A 189 -15.02 29.49 7.32
N GLY A 190 -16.31 29.83 7.23
CA GLY A 190 -17.39 28.93 7.59
C GLY A 190 -17.37 27.63 6.80
N LEU A 191 -17.23 27.73 5.48
CA LEU A 191 -17.11 26.56 4.59
C LEU A 191 -15.89 25.71 4.92
N ALA A 192 -14.72 26.35 5.12
CA ALA A 192 -13.49 25.66 5.46
C ALA A 192 -13.58 24.93 6.81
N VAL A 193 -14.17 25.55 7.81
CA VAL A 193 -14.38 24.94 9.16
C VAL A 193 -15.31 23.74 9.05
N ILE A 194 -16.39 23.83 8.30
CA ILE A 194 -17.30 22.70 8.06
C ILE A 194 -16.55 21.54 7.42
N LYS A 195 -15.78 21.81 6.36
CA LYS A 195 -15.03 20.76 5.64
C LYS A 195 -13.89 20.15 6.46
N LEU A 196 -13.20 20.93 7.26
CA LEU A 196 -12.21 20.44 8.22
C LEU A 196 -12.88 19.65 9.37
N GLY A 197 -14.12 20.02 9.74
CA GLY A 197 -14.90 19.35 10.78
C GLY A 197 -15.32 17.92 10.42
N GLU A 198 -15.47 17.63 9.13
CA GLU A 198 -15.82 16.29 8.63
C GLU A 198 -14.70 15.27 8.83
N MET A 199 -13.47 15.70 9.10
CA MET A 199 -12.31 14.83 9.31
C MET A 199 -12.21 14.39 10.78
N THR A 200 -12.01 13.10 11.02
CA THR A 200 -12.01 12.51 12.36
C THR A 200 -10.67 12.58 13.08
N VAL A 201 -9.54 12.69 12.36
CA VAL A 201 -8.18 12.60 12.92
C VAL A 201 -7.26 13.58 12.20
N GLY A 202 -6.47 14.36 12.97
CA GLY A 202 -5.43 15.23 12.47
C GLY A 202 -5.47 16.66 13.03
N SER A 203 -4.36 17.35 12.95
CA SER A 203 -4.27 18.79 13.20
C SER A 203 -4.85 19.55 12.02
N ARG A 204 -5.86 20.36 12.27
CA ARG A 204 -6.63 21.10 11.27
C ARG A 204 -6.11 22.53 11.18
N ILE A 205 -5.75 22.97 10.00
CA ILE A 205 -5.19 24.29 9.74
C ILE A 205 -5.94 24.93 8.58
N LEU A 206 -6.43 26.14 8.78
CA LEU A 206 -6.97 26.99 7.73
C LEU A 206 -5.95 28.09 7.41
N ILE A 207 -5.58 28.22 6.16
CA ILE A 207 -4.72 29.30 5.67
C ILE A 207 -5.56 30.19 4.76
N LEU A 208 -5.76 31.43 5.20
CA LEU A 208 -6.51 32.42 4.45
C LEU A 208 -5.54 33.34 3.69
N LEU A 209 -5.74 33.44 2.38
CA LEU A 209 -4.90 34.21 1.47
C LEU A 209 -5.73 35.37 0.89
N THR A 210 -5.60 36.53 1.49
CA THR A 210 -6.31 37.77 1.12
C THR A 210 -5.42 38.99 1.39
N GLU A 211 -5.73 40.13 0.79
CA GLU A 211 -5.04 41.38 1.05
C GLU A 211 -5.50 42.13 2.33
N GLY A 212 -6.39 41.52 3.12
CA GLY A 212 -6.75 42.04 4.47
C GLY A 212 -7.78 43.17 4.55
N GLN A 213 -8.42 43.61 3.46
CA GLN A 213 -9.54 44.53 3.54
C GLN A 213 -10.88 43.78 3.65
N LEU A 214 -11.46 43.78 4.85
CA LEU A 214 -12.81 43.25 5.11
C LEU A 214 -13.86 44.19 4.46
N ARG A 215 -14.58 43.70 3.47
CA ARG A 215 -15.67 44.48 2.87
C ARG A 215 -17.05 43.84 2.89
N SER A 216 -17.25 42.71 3.33
CA SER A 216 -18.55 42.10 3.73
C SER A 216 -18.37 40.64 4.03
N GLY A 217 -18.78 40.26 5.17
CA GLY A 217 -18.93 38.89 5.66
C GLY A 217 -19.69 38.95 6.96
N GLY A 218 -20.71 38.15 7.11
CA GLY A 218 -21.64 38.20 8.23
C GLY A 218 -21.05 37.85 9.62
N VAL A 219 -19.74 37.51 9.71
CA VAL A 219 -19.08 37.24 10.99
C VAL A 219 -17.73 37.97 11.03
N PRO A 220 -17.58 38.97 11.89
CA PRO A 220 -16.26 39.58 12.14
C PRO A 220 -15.39 38.54 12.87
N PRO A 221 -14.06 38.47 12.57
CA PRO A 221 -13.15 37.70 13.38
C PRO A 221 -13.23 38.15 14.83
N SER A 222 -13.52 37.25 15.75
CA SER A 222 -13.49 37.56 17.18
C SER A 222 -12.06 37.90 17.56
N GLU A 223 -11.82 39.09 18.11
CA GLU A 223 -10.54 39.44 18.74
C GLU A 223 -10.24 38.41 19.86
N PRO A 224 -9.01 37.89 19.93
CA PRO A 224 -8.58 37.08 21.05
C PRO A 224 -8.54 37.98 22.31
N SER A 225 -9.35 37.64 23.28
CA SER A 225 -9.33 38.20 24.63
C SER A 225 -8.14 37.70 25.44
#